data_4027019b1a5f7194368750b7497a4c5d
#
_entry.id   4027019b1a5f7194368750b7497a4c5d
#
_cell.length_a   1.000
_cell.length_b   1.000
_cell.length_c   1.000
_cell.angle_alpha   90.00
_cell.angle_beta   90.00
_cell.angle_gamma   90.00
#
_symmetry.space_group_name_H-M   'P 1'
#
loop_
_entity.id
_entity.type
_entity.pdbx_description
1 polymer ?
#
loop_
_entity_poly.entity_id
_entity_poly.type
_entity_poly.pdbx_seq_one_letter_code
_entity_poly.pdbx_strand_id
1 'polypeptide(L)'
;VFASTGSVYGKVEGICTEDSPLNAVSQYGLDKLKAEQLVSQSPNTVSFRFATGFGLSPCMRVNLLVNDFVYQAITNGILNIFQADFRRTFIHVRDMSRAFIFGLENHKKLKHKVYNAGADHLNWTKRELAEYVTSQTGAMVHYADIGSDADQRDYEVSYARLSEEGFKCKEN
;
A
#
# COMPACT_ATOMS: atom_id res chain seq x y z
N VAL A 1 8.48 16.70 2.75
CA VAL A 1 7.50 15.61 2.65
C VAL A 1 8.23 14.29 2.86
N PHE A 2 7.70 13.42 3.71
CA PHE A 2 8.30 12.14 4.07
C PHE A 2 7.45 10.96 3.55
N ALA A 3 8.10 9.99 2.91
CA ALA A 3 7.47 8.73 2.52
C ALA A 3 7.46 7.76 3.71
N SER A 4 6.36 7.68 4.43
CA SER A 4 6.07 6.61 5.37
C SER A 4 5.36 5.45 4.66
N THR A 5 4.76 4.53 5.38
CA THR A 5 4.18 3.29 4.83
C THR A 5 2.98 2.83 5.64
N GLY A 6 1.96 2.26 4.99
CA GLY A 6 0.88 1.54 5.66
C GLY A 6 1.34 0.32 6.46
N SER A 7 2.57 -0.19 6.22
CA SER A 7 3.13 -1.32 6.99
C SER A 7 3.28 -1.04 8.50
N VAL A 8 3.15 0.22 8.92
CA VAL A 8 3.18 0.61 10.34
C VAL A 8 1.95 0.10 11.11
N TYR A 9 0.84 -0.17 10.42
CA TYR A 9 -0.38 -0.69 11.05
C TYR A 9 -0.25 -2.17 11.45
N GLY A 10 0.46 -2.97 10.66
CA GLY A 10 0.68 -4.39 10.94
C GLY A 10 -0.53 -5.27 10.62
N LYS A 11 -1.07 -5.94 11.61
CA LYS A 11 -2.31 -6.74 11.51
C LYS A 11 -3.36 -6.13 12.43
N VAL A 12 -4.44 -5.62 11.84
CA VAL A 12 -5.50 -4.90 12.56
C VAL A 12 -6.87 -5.37 12.06
N GLU A 13 -7.79 -5.58 12.97
CA GLU A 13 -9.20 -5.78 12.64
C GLU A 13 -9.87 -4.43 12.35
N GLY A 14 -10.66 -4.38 11.27
CA GLY A 14 -11.34 -3.18 10.85
C GLY A 14 -10.49 -2.25 9.96
N ILE A 15 -11.01 -1.04 9.75
CA ILE A 15 -10.41 -0.06 8.84
C ILE A 15 -9.43 0.82 9.60
N CYS A 16 -8.17 0.82 9.17
CA CYS A 16 -7.13 1.70 9.70
C CYS A 16 -7.32 3.14 9.23
N THR A 17 -7.30 4.06 10.16
CA THR A 17 -7.16 5.50 9.92
C THR A 17 -5.80 5.97 10.44
N GLU A 18 -5.46 7.23 10.21
CA GLU A 18 -4.20 7.80 10.73
C GLU A 18 -4.12 7.82 12.26
N ASP A 19 -5.27 7.73 12.93
CA ASP A 19 -5.40 7.71 14.40
C ASP A 19 -5.41 6.29 14.98
N SER A 20 -5.40 5.25 14.13
CA SER A 20 -5.36 3.86 14.56
C SER A 20 -4.03 3.50 15.22
N PRO A 21 -4.01 2.53 16.15
CA PRO A 21 -2.79 2.02 16.75
C PRO A 21 -1.78 1.53 15.71
N LEU A 22 -0.50 1.71 16.00
CA LEU A 22 0.60 1.34 15.12
C LEU A 22 1.29 0.09 15.68
N ASN A 23 1.13 -1.04 14.99
CA ASN A 23 1.59 -2.37 15.42
C ASN A 23 2.42 -3.03 14.30
N ALA A 24 3.47 -2.36 13.84
CA ALA A 24 4.32 -2.87 12.77
C ALA A 24 4.87 -4.27 13.10
N VAL A 25 4.67 -5.23 12.18
CA VAL A 25 5.07 -6.64 12.35
C VAL A 25 6.37 -6.99 11.59
N SER A 26 6.86 -6.08 10.75
CA SER A 26 8.10 -6.28 9.99
C SER A 26 9.17 -5.29 10.43
N GLN A 27 10.46 -5.67 10.29
CA GLN A 27 11.57 -4.77 10.56
C GLN A 27 11.47 -3.48 9.74
N TYR A 28 11.09 -3.60 8.45
CA TYR A 28 10.83 -2.44 7.59
C TYR A 28 9.76 -1.51 8.19
N GLY A 29 8.64 -2.05 8.66
CA GLY A 29 7.57 -1.26 9.27
C GLY A 29 8.04 -0.55 10.54
N LEU A 30 8.80 -1.24 11.41
CA LEU A 30 9.37 -0.68 12.63
C LEU A 30 10.35 0.47 12.34
N ASP A 31 11.23 0.29 11.35
CA ASP A 31 12.22 1.32 10.98
C ASP A 31 11.56 2.54 10.34
N LYS A 32 10.53 2.32 9.52
CA LYS A 32 9.73 3.41 8.94
C LYS A 32 8.94 4.16 10.00
N LEU A 33 8.41 3.46 11.00
CA LEU A 33 7.71 4.08 12.13
C LEU A 33 8.66 4.97 12.95
N LYS A 34 9.83 4.47 13.29
CA LYS A 34 10.87 5.28 13.99
C LYS A 34 11.25 6.52 13.17
N ALA A 35 11.45 6.36 11.87
CA ALA A 35 11.79 7.48 10.99
C ALA A 35 10.64 8.50 10.90
N GLU A 36 9.37 8.05 10.82
CA GLU A 36 8.18 8.93 10.85
C GLU A 36 8.13 9.74 12.15
N GLN A 37 8.36 9.08 13.30
CA GLN A 37 8.41 9.74 14.61
C GLN A 37 9.51 10.80 14.70
N LEU A 38 10.72 10.51 14.20
CA LEU A 38 11.82 11.47 14.16
C LEU A 38 11.52 12.66 13.26
N VAL A 39 11.00 12.41 12.07
CA VAL A 39 10.64 13.45 11.10
C VAL A 39 9.51 14.33 11.63
N SER A 40 8.55 13.78 12.37
CA SER A 40 7.43 14.52 12.95
C SER A 40 7.84 15.54 14.02
N GLN A 41 9.04 15.42 14.60
CA GLN A 41 9.58 16.42 15.53
C GLN A 41 9.91 17.76 14.84
N SER A 42 10.10 17.75 13.53
CA SER A 42 10.31 18.97 12.76
C SER A 42 8.98 19.68 12.45
N PRO A 43 8.90 20.99 12.67
CA PRO A 43 7.65 21.75 12.52
C PRO A 43 7.18 21.91 11.08
N ASN A 44 7.95 21.50 10.08
CA ASN A 44 7.65 21.68 8.67
C ASN A 44 7.57 20.38 7.89
N THR A 45 6.92 19.34 8.46
CA THR A 45 6.83 18.03 7.83
C THR A 45 5.41 17.65 7.45
N VAL A 46 5.30 16.91 6.35
CA VAL A 46 4.12 16.15 5.94
C VAL A 46 4.57 14.73 5.73
N SER A 47 3.90 13.77 6.35
CA SER A 47 4.20 12.34 6.20
C SER A 47 3.07 11.63 5.46
N PHE A 48 3.38 10.86 4.42
CA PHE A 48 2.43 10.01 3.72
C PHE A 48 2.69 8.54 4.06
N ARG A 49 1.74 7.86 4.69
CA ARG A 49 1.71 6.41 4.84
C ARG A 49 1.17 5.80 3.56
N PHE A 50 2.07 5.51 2.65
CA PHE A 50 1.70 4.97 1.35
C PHE A 50 1.17 3.54 1.45
N ALA A 51 0.12 3.26 0.67
CA ALA A 51 -0.25 1.92 0.26
C ALA A 51 0.88 1.24 -0.53
N THR A 52 0.77 -0.04 -0.81
CA THR A 52 1.75 -0.79 -1.60
C THR A 52 1.80 -0.25 -3.02
N GLY A 53 2.96 0.27 -3.42
CA GLY A 53 3.16 0.82 -4.76
C GLY A 53 3.13 -0.26 -5.84
N PHE A 54 2.45 -0.01 -6.94
CA PHE A 54 2.45 -0.86 -8.12
C PHE A 54 2.54 -0.05 -9.42
N GLY A 55 2.76 -0.74 -10.52
CA GLY A 55 2.76 -0.14 -11.86
C GLY A 55 4.14 -0.02 -12.46
N LEU A 56 4.17 0.28 -13.75
CA LEU A 56 5.37 0.35 -14.57
C LEU A 56 6.23 1.56 -14.19
N SER A 57 7.52 1.31 -13.95
CA SER A 57 8.51 2.35 -13.70
C SER A 57 9.91 1.90 -14.17
N PRO A 58 10.86 2.82 -14.38
CA PRO A 58 12.24 2.47 -14.76
C PRO A 58 12.95 1.54 -13.77
N CYS A 59 12.55 1.59 -12.48
CA CYS A 59 13.07 0.75 -11.40
C CYS A 59 11.93 -0.05 -10.77
N MET A 60 11.17 -0.77 -11.60
CA MET A 60 10.03 -1.55 -11.14
C MET A 60 10.46 -2.68 -10.20
N ARG A 61 9.81 -2.74 -9.04
CA ARG A 61 10.01 -3.83 -8.08
C ARG A 61 9.05 -4.97 -8.39
N VAL A 62 9.53 -5.97 -9.11
CA VAL A 62 8.73 -7.15 -9.50
C VAL A 62 8.31 -8.04 -8.32
N ASN A 63 8.97 -7.91 -7.17
CA ASN A 63 8.63 -8.65 -5.95
C ASN A 63 7.55 -7.98 -5.07
N LEU A 64 6.93 -6.92 -5.52
CA LEU A 64 5.73 -6.35 -4.87
C LEU A 64 4.47 -7.00 -5.43
N LEU A 65 3.50 -7.26 -4.56
CA LEU A 65 2.41 -8.20 -4.78
C LEU A 65 1.70 -8.06 -6.15
N VAL A 66 1.27 -6.88 -6.54
CA VAL A 66 0.62 -6.68 -7.86
C VAL A 66 1.57 -6.99 -9.01
N ASN A 67 2.79 -6.43 -8.95
CA ASN A 67 3.79 -6.62 -9.99
C ASN A 67 4.23 -8.09 -10.06
N ASP A 68 4.36 -8.76 -8.92
CA ASP A 68 4.72 -10.17 -8.82
C ASP A 68 3.63 -11.07 -9.41
N PHE A 69 2.36 -10.83 -9.09
CA PHE A 69 1.26 -11.59 -9.64
C PHE A 69 1.18 -11.46 -11.17
N VAL A 70 1.32 -10.25 -11.70
CA VAL A 70 1.35 -10.02 -13.14
C VAL A 70 2.56 -10.74 -13.78
N TYR A 71 3.73 -10.62 -13.16
CA TYR A 71 4.94 -11.28 -13.66
C TYR A 71 4.79 -12.80 -13.68
N GLN A 72 4.34 -13.41 -12.57
CA GLN A 72 4.13 -14.86 -12.49
C GLN A 72 3.03 -15.34 -13.45
N ALA A 73 1.94 -14.61 -13.56
CA ALA A 73 0.87 -14.97 -14.51
C ALA A 73 1.35 -15.04 -15.95
N ILE A 74 2.18 -14.06 -16.37
CA ILE A 74 2.70 -14.00 -17.75
C ILE A 74 3.83 -15.03 -17.97
N THR A 75 4.72 -15.22 -16.99
CA THR A 75 5.91 -16.07 -17.18
C THR A 75 5.63 -17.54 -16.89
N ASN A 76 4.83 -17.83 -15.89
CA ASN A 76 4.58 -19.20 -15.41
C ASN A 76 3.20 -19.74 -15.79
N GLY A 77 2.25 -18.86 -16.15
CA GLY A 77 0.87 -19.24 -16.46
C GLY A 77 0.05 -19.68 -15.24
N ILE A 78 0.60 -19.57 -14.04
CA ILE A 78 -0.06 -19.97 -12.79
C ILE A 78 0.36 -19.08 -11.63
N LEU A 79 -0.60 -18.76 -10.75
CA LEU A 79 -0.40 -18.08 -9.47
C LEU A 79 -0.62 -19.06 -8.32
N ASN A 80 0.36 -19.17 -7.41
CA ASN A 80 0.20 -19.90 -6.15
C ASN A 80 -0.05 -18.91 -5.02
N ILE A 81 -1.23 -18.93 -4.43
CA ILE A 81 -1.68 -17.96 -3.45
C ILE A 81 -1.83 -18.59 -2.07
N PHE A 82 -1.11 -18.05 -1.09
CA PHE A 82 -1.27 -18.35 0.32
C PHE A 82 -2.09 -17.26 1.00
N GLN A 83 -2.92 -17.63 1.98
CA GLN A 83 -3.73 -16.67 2.75
C GLN A 83 -4.50 -15.73 1.83
N ALA A 84 -5.29 -16.31 0.94
CA ALA A 84 -5.98 -15.60 -0.14
C ALA A 84 -6.91 -14.48 0.34
N ASP A 85 -7.44 -14.60 1.55
CA ASP A 85 -8.40 -13.64 2.12
C ASP A 85 -7.74 -12.46 2.86
N PHE A 86 -6.40 -12.45 2.99
CA PHE A 86 -5.68 -11.31 3.56
C PHE A 86 -5.78 -10.09 2.66
N ARG A 87 -6.13 -8.96 3.28
CA ARG A 87 -6.28 -7.69 2.59
C ARG A 87 -4.94 -6.97 2.44
N ARG A 88 -4.83 -6.27 1.32
CA ARG A 88 -3.74 -5.37 0.98
C ARG A 88 -4.30 -4.11 0.36
N THR A 89 -3.58 -3.04 0.54
CA THR A 89 -3.94 -1.76 -0.05
C THR A 89 -2.89 -1.35 -1.08
N PHE A 90 -3.34 -0.74 -2.16
CA PHE A 90 -2.47 -0.43 -3.30
C PHE A 90 -2.57 1.03 -3.72
N ILE A 91 -1.51 1.51 -4.36
CA ILE A 91 -1.44 2.82 -5.01
C ILE A 91 -0.53 2.73 -6.24
N HIS A 92 -0.97 3.27 -7.36
CA HIS A 92 -0.13 3.33 -8.55
C HIS A 92 1.04 4.30 -8.34
N VAL A 93 2.24 3.99 -8.88
CA VAL A 93 3.46 4.82 -8.69
C VAL A 93 3.31 6.25 -9.21
N ARG A 94 2.47 6.47 -10.24
CA ARG A 94 2.15 7.82 -10.71
C ARG A 94 1.35 8.61 -9.67
N ASP A 95 0.43 7.97 -8.95
CA ASP A 95 -0.32 8.61 -7.87
C ASP A 95 0.57 8.87 -6.66
N MET A 96 1.54 7.99 -6.36
CA MET A 96 2.56 8.30 -5.35
C MET A 96 3.31 9.59 -5.71
N SER A 97 3.74 9.74 -6.96
CA SER A 97 4.42 10.94 -7.42
C SER A 97 3.51 12.18 -7.33
N ARG A 98 2.23 12.05 -7.71
CA ARG A 98 1.25 13.14 -7.56
C ARG A 98 1.02 13.52 -6.10
N ALA A 99 1.01 12.54 -5.17
CA ALA A 99 0.88 12.82 -3.75
C ALA A 99 2.06 13.65 -3.22
N PHE A 100 3.30 13.36 -3.65
CA PHE A 100 4.45 14.19 -3.29
C PHE A 100 4.33 15.62 -3.81
N ILE A 101 3.95 15.80 -5.07
CA ILE A 101 3.73 17.13 -5.66
C ILE A 101 2.63 17.86 -4.88
N PHE A 102 1.50 17.21 -4.63
CA PHE A 102 0.40 17.76 -3.85
C PHE A 102 0.83 18.19 -2.45
N GLY A 103 1.64 17.34 -1.78
CA GLY A 103 2.18 17.64 -0.46
C GLY A 103 3.12 18.85 -0.43
N LEU A 104 3.88 19.09 -1.51
CA LEU A 104 4.74 20.27 -1.66
C LEU A 104 3.91 21.53 -1.94
N GLU A 105 2.99 21.47 -2.88
CA GLU A 105 2.15 22.60 -3.29
C GLU A 105 1.20 23.06 -2.17
N ASN A 106 0.69 22.11 -1.36
CA ASN A 106 -0.24 22.37 -0.27
C ASN A 106 0.43 22.32 1.12
N HIS A 107 1.75 22.43 1.20
CA HIS A 107 2.51 22.23 2.41
C HIS A 107 2.00 23.07 3.61
N LYS A 108 1.64 24.33 3.39
CA LYS A 108 1.13 25.22 4.44
C LYS A 108 -0.12 24.67 5.13
N LYS A 109 -0.98 23.98 4.38
CA LYS A 109 -2.23 23.36 4.85
C LYS A 109 -1.99 22.00 5.51
N LEU A 110 -1.07 21.22 4.94
CA LEU A 110 -0.84 19.82 5.29
C LEU A 110 0.22 19.59 6.37
N LYS A 111 1.05 20.59 6.66
CA LYS A 111 2.19 20.45 7.60
C LYS A 111 1.76 19.99 8.99
N HIS A 112 2.66 19.34 9.70
CA HIS A 112 2.49 18.72 11.01
C HIS A 112 1.49 17.58 11.09
N LYS A 113 1.12 17.00 9.95
CA LYS A 113 0.17 15.90 9.91
C LYS A 113 0.72 14.69 9.18
N VAL A 114 0.13 13.56 9.51
CA VAL A 114 0.30 12.29 8.80
C VAL A 114 -0.97 12.01 8.01
N TYR A 115 -0.82 11.48 6.81
CA TYR A 115 -1.92 11.12 5.94
C TYR A 115 -1.70 9.72 5.35
N ASN A 116 -2.73 8.92 5.31
CA ASN A 116 -2.74 7.73 4.48
C ASN A 116 -2.82 8.14 3.00
N ALA A 117 -2.00 7.53 2.15
CA ALA A 117 -1.96 7.83 0.72
C ALA A 117 -2.18 6.57 -0.11
N GLY A 118 -3.34 6.51 -0.74
CA GLY A 118 -3.85 5.38 -1.53
C GLY A 118 -5.26 5.66 -2.01
N ALA A 119 -6.01 4.61 -2.32
CA ALA A 119 -7.39 4.71 -2.77
C ALA A 119 -8.25 3.62 -2.10
N ASP A 120 -9.42 4.00 -1.57
CA ASP A 120 -10.32 3.07 -0.86
C ASP A 120 -10.74 1.89 -1.74
N HIS A 121 -10.98 2.11 -3.04
CA HIS A 121 -11.33 1.07 -4.00
C HIS A 121 -10.18 0.12 -4.37
N LEU A 122 -8.97 0.38 -3.91
CA LEU A 122 -7.79 -0.48 -4.06
C LEU A 122 -7.40 -1.21 -2.76
N ASN A 123 -8.34 -1.33 -1.83
CA ASN A 123 -8.26 -2.26 -0.70
C ASN A 123 -8.78 -3.62 -1.15
N TRP A 124 -7.91 -4.51 -1.59
CA TRP A 124 -8.26 -5.81 -2.15
C TRP A 124 -7.71 -6.96 -1.31
N THR A 125 -8.43 -8.07 -1.30
CA THR A 125 -7.86 -9.36 -0.87
C THR A 125 -6.87 -9.87 -1.92
N LYS A 126 -5.96 -10.75 -1.53
CA LYS A 126 -5.08 -11.42 -2.51
C LYS A 126 -5.88 -12.24 -3.52
N ARG A 127 -7.05 -12.79 -3.11
CA ARG A 127 -8.00 -13.51 -3.97
C ARG A 127 -8.52 -12.60 -5.07
N GLU A 128 -9.11 -11.46 -4.71
CA GLU A 128 -9.65 -10.48 -5.67
C GLU A 128 -8.58 -10.02 -6.67
N LEU A 129 -7.36 -9.74 -6.17
CA LEU A 129 -6.25 -9.37 -7.03
C LEU A 129 -5.86 -10.50 -7.99
N ALA A 130 -5.75 -11.75 -7.49
CA ALA A 130 -5.39 -12.89 -8.31
C ALA A 130 -6.44 -13.17 -9.40
N GLU A 131 -7.72 -13.13 -9.05
CA GLU A 131 -8.84 -13.30 -9.98
C GLU A 131 -8.83 -12.20 -11.05
N TYR A 132 -8.57 -10.94 -10.66
CA TYR A 132 -8.45 -9.86 -11.63
C TYR A 132 -7.27 -10.08 -12.59
N VAL A 133 -6.08 -10.38 -12.08
CA VAL A 133 -4.88 -10.62 -12.92
C VAL A 133 -5.10 -11.79 -13.87
N THR A 134 -5.66 -12.90 -13.39
CA THR A 134 -5.88 -14.08 -14.23
C THR A 134 -6.98 -13.87 -15.27
N SER A 135 -8.00 -13.06 -14.97
CA SER A 135 -9.01 -12.67 -15.96
C SER A 135 -8.41 -11.89 -17.14
N GLN A 136 -7.32 -11.16 -16.92
CA GLN A 136 -6.63 -10.39 -17.95
C GLN A 136 -5.53 -11.19 -18.70
N THR A 137 -4.98 -12.21 -18.07
CA THR A 137 -3.81 -12.94 -18.60
C THR A 137 -4.15 -14.35 -19.09
N GLY A 138 -5.28 -14.92 -18.66
CA GLY A 138 -5.64 -16.31 -18.91
C GLY A 138 -4.85 -17.31 -18.06
N ALA A 139 -4.05 -16.87 -17.10
CA ALA A 139 -3.32 -17.73 -16.17
C ALA A 139 -4.28 -18.45 -15.20
N MET A 140 -3.81 -19.54 -14.59
CA MET A 140 -4.55 -20.29 -13.58
C MET A 140 -4.22 -19.78 -12.17
N VAL A 141 -5.16 -19.94 -11.23
CA VAL A 141 -4.93 -19.71 -9.80
C VAL A 141 -4.94 -21.04 -9.06
N HIS A 142 -3.95 -21.25 -8.21
CA HIS A 142 -3.93 -22.30 -7.21
C HIS A 142 -3.91 -21.70 -5.82
N TYR A 143 -4.96 -21.95 -5.05
CA TYR A 143 -5.03 -21.56 -3.64
C TYR A 143 -4.43 -22.66 -2.78
N ALA A 144 -3.33 -22.35 -2.11
CA ALA A 144 -2.60 -23.33 -1.30
C ALA A 144 -3.11 -23.32 0.14
N ASP A 145 -3.56 -24.49 0.61
CA ASP A 145 -4.05 -24.69 1.98
C ASP A 145 -2.90 -24.87 2.98
N ILE A 146 -1.72 -25.27 2.51
CA ILE A 146 -0.53 -25.54 3.33
C ILE A 146 0.58 -24.58 2.95
N GLY A 147 1.16 -23.96 3.95
CA GLY A 147 2.21 -22.95 3.79
C GLY A 147 1.76 -21.57 4.29
N SER A 148 2.66 -20.63 4.28
CA SER A 148 2.37 -19.25 4.66
C SER A 148 3.19 -18.28 3.81
N ASP A 149 2.63 -17.11 3.57
CA ASP A 149 3.37 -15.97 3.02
C ASP A 149 4.28 -15.40 4.12
N ALA A 150 5.47 -14.99 3.75
CA ALA A 150 6.36 -14.26 4.66
C ALA A 150 5.74 -12.91 5.09
N ASP A 151 4.86 -12.35 4.27
CA ASP A 151 4.15 -11.11 4.55
C ASP A 151 2.80 -11.39 5.23
N GLN A 152 2.79 -11.31 6.56
CA GLN A 152 1.62 -11.56 7.43
C GLN A 152 0.74 -10.33 7.64
N ARG A 153 0.94 -9.24 6.91
CA ARG A 153 0.09 -8.05 7.02
C ARG A 153 -1.32 -8.36 6.52
N ASP A 154 -2.31 -7.89 7.26
CA ASP A 154 -3.71 -8.02 6.94
C ASP A 154 -4.43 -6.79 7.49
N TYR A 155 -4.74 -5.83 6.63
CA TYR A 155 -5.39 -4.58 7.01
C TYR A 155 -6.04 -3.90 5.82
N GLU A 156 -7.10 -3.16 6.13
CA GLU A 156 -7.77 -2.22 5.25
C GLU A 156 -7.48 -0.80 5.71
N VAL A 157 -7.37 0.17 4.80
CA VAL A 157 -7.01 1.55 5.13
C VAL A 157 -7.99 2.53 4.54
N SER A 158 -8.42 3.51 5.34
CA SER A 158 -9.16 4.67 4.86
C SER A 158 -8.22 5.75 4.37
N TYR A 159 -8.54 6.33 3.23
CA TYR A 159 -7.83 7.46 2.61
C TYR A 159 -8.65 8.75 2.65
N ALA A 160 -9.72 8.77 3.45
CA ALA A 160 -10.65 9.88 3.53
C ALA A 160 -9.96 11.20 3.92
N ARG A 161 -9.07 11.18 4.92
CA ARG A 161 -8.39 12.39 5.43
C ARG A 161 -7.64 13.14 4.33
N LEU A 162 -6.85 12.45 3.50
CA LEU A 162 -6.11 13.08 2.40
C LEU A 162 -7.05 13.49 1.25
N SER A 163 -8.11 12.71 1.02
CA SER A 163 -9.15 13.04 0.03
C SER A 163 -9.91 14.31 0.39
N GLU A 164 -10.23 14.53 1.66
CA GLU A 164 -10.87 15.77 2.19
C GLU A 164 -9.96 17.00 2.01
N GLU A 165 -8.64 16.81 2.04
CA GLU A 165 -7.68 17.86 1.74
C GLU A 165 -7.61 18.19 0.23
N GLY A 166 -8.21 17.35 -0.63
CA GLY A 166 -8.34 17.58 -2.08
C GLY A 166 -7.49 16.65 -2.94
N PHE A 167 -6.74 15.71 -2.38
CA PHE A 167 -5.99 14.71 -3.16
C PHE A 167 -6.87 13.51 -3.51
N LYS A 168 -6.81 13.09 -4.79
CA LYS A 168 -7.45 11.85 -5.26
C LYS A 168 -6.51 11.10 -6.20
N CYS A 169 -6.43 9.79 -6.02
CA CYS A 169 -5.80 8.90 -6.98
C CYS A 169 -6.55 8.94 -8.32
N LYS A 170 -5.82 8.81 -9.42
CA LYS A 170 -6.35 8.85 -10.79
C LYS A 170 -6.14 7.55 -11.56
N GLU A 171 -5.15 6.76 -11.13
CA GLU A 171 -4.83 5.46 -11.74
C GLU A 171 -5.55 4.35 -10.98
N ASN A 172 -5.98 3.32 -11.73
CA ASN A 172 -6.65 2.13 -11.21
C ASN A 172 -5.78 0.90 -11.41
#